data_695e12d99e7a4c5d77d9a4608c9976a0
#
_entry.id   695e12d99e7a4c5d77d9a4608c9976a0
#
_cell.length_a   1.000
_cell.length_b   1.000
_cell.length_c   1.000
_cell.angle_alpha   90.00
_cell.angle_beta   90.00
_cell.angle_gamma   90.00
#
_symmetry.space_group_name_H-M   'P 1'
#
loop_
_entity.id
_entity.type
_entity.pdbx_description
1 polymer ?
#
loop_
_entity_poly.entity_id
_entity_poly.type
_entity_poly.pdbx_seq_one_letter_code
_entity_poly.pdbx_strand_id
1 'polypeptide(L)'
;CALSRRDWIDSTLAGWEEIAKPLVEGMSQAMTTMLNENLGEGQETFAIPGLPIPGMNIPKSAIASVLGTFMSSLISTQLGQTIGQLSTTVTGSNDVALPLAEPIRPQLIPQNVALWGQGLEIDETEIRIYLALREIAAARLFASTPWLRDYIRHSIATYGKGIRVDISAMTQQAEDAISSGELDPSNPESMTLALSGGMFTPEETPAQREALEKIETVLALIEGWIDAIVTIAAKDRLPSLVKLREKIGRAHV
;
A
#
# COMPACT_ATOMS: atom_id res chain seq x y z
N CYS A 1 -22.30 14.10 3.78
CA CYS A 1 -21.48 15.16 3.14
C CYS A 1 -20.82 14.59 1.89
N ALA A 2 -20.56 15.42 0.89
CA ALA A 2 -19.85 15.05 -0.33
C ALA A 2 -18.38 15.46 -0.19
N LEU A 3 -17.48 14.61 -0.75
CA LEU A 3 -16.05 14.88 -0.89
C LEU A 3 -15.70 15.05 -2.37
N SER A 4 -14.72 15.88 -2.69
CA SER A 4 -13.98 15.75 -3.95
C SER A 4 -12.90 14.66 -3.81
N ARG A 5 -12.35 14.20 -4.96
CA ARG A 5 -11.18 13.28 -4.96
C ARG A 5 -10.01 13.88 -4.21
N ARG A 6 -9.80 15.19 -4.34
CA ARG A 6 -8.74 15.92 -3.64
C ARG A 6 -8.97 15.94 -2.13
N ASP A 7 -10.20 16.26 -1.68
CA ASP A 7 -10.53 16.25 -0.26
C ASP A 7 -10.35 14.86 0.35
N TRP A 8 -10.62 13.79 -0.43
CA TRP A 8 -10.36 12.42 0.00
C TRP A 8 -8.87 12.17 0.22
N ILE A 9 -8.00 12.56 -0.73
CA ILE A 9 -6.54 12.45 -0.58
C ILE A 9 -6.11 13.22 0.67
N ASP A 10 -6.48 14.49 0.78
CA ASP A 10 -6.06 15.37 1.88
C ASP A 10 -6.52 14.83 3.25
N SER A 11 -7.72 14.26 3.33
CA SER A 11 -8.28 13.71 4.59
C SER A 11 -7.71 12.35 4.98
N THR A 12 -7.18 11.57 4.04
CA THR A 12 -6.65 10.22 4.29
C THR A 12 -5.13 10.17 4.32
N LEU A 13 -4.43 11.23 3.91
CA LEU A 13 -2.96 11.25 3.78
C LEU A 13 -2.25 10.88 5.08
N ALA A 14 -2.67 11.44 6.22
CA ALA A 14 -2.07 11.11 7.51
C ALA A 14 -2.23 9.62 7.89
N GLY A 15 -3.37 9.02 7.54
CA GLY A 15 -3.59 7.57 7.75
C GLY A 15 -2.69 6.72 6.86
N TRP A 16 -2.47 7.12 5.61
CA TRP A 16 -1.54 6.46 4.70
C TRP A 16 -0.09 6.56 5.17
N GLU A 17 0.33 7.75 5.63
CA GLU A 17 1.67 7.93 6.22
C GLU A 17 1.88 7.02 7.44
N GLU A 18 0.86 6.89 8.29
CA GLU A 18 0.89 6.03 9.46
C GLU A 18 1.01 4.54 9.12
N ILE A 19 0.36 4.09 8.04
CA ILE A 19 0.45 2.73 7.51
C ILE A 19 1.81 2.49 6.84
N ALA A 20 2.32 3.45 6.08
CA ALA A 20 3.58 3.32 5.35
C ALA A 20 4.81 3.36 6.26
N LYS A 21 4.76 4.10 7.36
CA LYS A 21 5.90 4.29 8.26
C LYS A 21 6.57 2.99 8.71
N PRO A 22 5.87 1.95 9.21
CA PRO A 22 6.50 0.69 9.60
C PRO A 22 7.19 -0.05 8.44
N LEU A 23 6.69 0.12 7.21
CA LEU A 23 7.28 -0.49 6.02
C LEU A 23 8.59 0.21 5.66
N VAL A 24 8.62 1.54 5.70
CA VAL A 24 9.82 2.35 5.47
C VAL A 24 10.88 2.05 6.53
N GLU A 25 10.49 1.98 7.80
CA GLU A 25 11.38 1.63 8.91
C GLU A 25 11.93 0.20 8.76
N GLY A 26 11.09 -0.77 8.41
CA GLY A 26 11.50 -2.15 8.17
C GLY A 26 12.50 -2.26 7.02
N MET A 27 12.25 -1.59 5.91
CA MET A 27 13.17 -1.53 4.77
C MET A 27 14.50 -0.88 5.16
N SER A 28 14.47 0.24 5.89
CA SER A 28 15.69 0.91 6.37
C SER A 28 16.52 0.04 7.29
N GLN A 29 15.86 -0.70 8.19
CA GLN A 29 16.53 -1.66 9.09
C GLN A 29 17.14 -2.83 8.31
N ALA A 30 16.39 -3.40 7.36
CA ALA A 30 16.88 -4.49 6.53
C ALA A 30 18.14 -4.07 5.76
N MET A 31 18.13 -2.87 5.19
CA MET A 31 19.28 -2.29 4.49
C MET A 31 20.48 -2.08 5.41
N THR A 32 20.25 -1.57 6.62
CA THR A 32 21.33 -1.37 7.60
C THR A 32 21.94 -2.70 8.03
N THR A 33 21.11 -3.71 8.29
CA THR A 33 21.56 -5.07 8.64
C THR A 33 22.40 -5.66 7.50
N MET A 34 21.89 -5.56 6.30
CA MET A 34 22.55 -5.99 5.07
C MET A 34 23.95 -5.38 4.93
N LEU A 35 24.07 -4.06 5.08
CA LEU A 35 25.36 -3.35 5.00
C LEU A 35 26.34 -3.82 6.09
N ASN A 36 25.85 -4.10 7.30
CA ASN A 36 26.68 -4.59 8.40
C ASN A 36 27.17 -6.03 8.19
N GLU A 37 26.32 -6.92 7.68
CA GLU A 37 26.65 -8.32 7.44
C GLU A 37 27.66 -8.50 6.29
N ASN A 38 27.54 -7.68 5.24
CA ASN A 38 28.38 -7.83 4.04
C ASN A 38 29.68 -6.99 4.07
N LEU A 39 29.74 -6.01 4.94
CA LEU A 39 30.93 -5.20 5.15
C LEU A 39 31.59 -5.64 6.46
N GLY A 40 32.36 -6.71 6.47
CA GLY A 40 32.99 -7.29 7.65
C GLY A 40 33.37 -6.32 8.76
N GLU A 41 33.36 -6.79 10.01
CA GLU A 41 33.77 -6.00 11.17
C GLU A 41 35.17 -5.39 10.94
N GLY A 42 35.23 -4.07 10.80
CA GLY A 42 36.48 -3.31 10.65
C GLY A 42 36.66 -2.56 9.32
N GLN A 43 35.84 -2.74 8.31
CA GLN A 43 35.89 -1.90 7.10
C GLN A 43 34.88 -0.74 7.22
N GLU A 44 35.38 0.47 7.49
CA GLU A 44 34.54 1.68 7.53
C GLU A 44 34.16 2.21 6.15
N THR A 45 34.69 1.62 5.07
CA THR A 45 34.56 2.14 3.70
C THR A 45 34.20 1.04 2.72
N PHE A 46 33.37 1.38 1.74
CA PHE A 46 32.85 0.45 0.73
C PHE A 46 33.23 0.88 -0.69
N ALA A 47 33.68 -0.09 -1.48
CA ALA A 47 33.76 0.07 -2.93
C ALA A 47 32.51 -0.58 -3.54
N ILE A 48 31.67 0.19 -4.23
CA ILE A 48 30.46 -0.33 -4.90
C ILE A 48 30.91 -1.19 -6.09
N PRO A 49 30.61 -2.50 -6.12
CA PRO A 49 30.91 -3.32 -7.28
C PRO A 49 30.22 -2.76 -8.53
N GLY A 50 30.98 -2.52 -9.59
CA GLY A 50 30.46 -2.00 -10.86
C GLY A 50 30.47 -0.48 -11.03
N LEU A 51 30.83 0.32 -9.99
CA LEU A 51 31.12 1.74 -10.12
C LEU A 51 32.62 1.97 -10.00
N PRO A 52 33.35 2.20 -11.10
CA PRO A 52 34.77 2.49 -11.06
C PRO A 52 35.00 3.95 -10.65
N ILE A 53 34.94 4.24 -9.36
CA ILE A 53 35.42 5.51 -8.80
C ILE A 53 36.66 5.20 -7.97
N PRO A 54 37.86 5.24 -8.54
CA PRO A 54 39.08 4.92 -7.81
C PRO A 54 39.31 5.98 -6.72
N GLY A 55 39.47 5.55 -5.47
CA GLY A 55 39.95 6.37 -4.38
C GLY A 55 38.91 7.07 -3.52
N MET A 56 37.63 6.79 -3.66
CA MET A 56 36.56 7.33 -2.81
C MET A 56 36.22 6.37 -1.68
N ASN A 57 36.82 6.58 -0.52
CA ASN A 57 36.45 5.91 0.71
C ASN A 57 35.14 6.54 1.23
N ILE A 58 33.96 5.98 0.88
CA ILE A 58 32.68 6.48 1.33
C ILE A 58 32.36 5.83 2.68
N PRO A 59 32.08 6.60 3.76
CA PRO A 59 31.68 6.03 5.03
C PRO A 59 30.39 5.20 4.90
N LYS A 60 30.32 4.05 5.58
CA LYS A 60 29.12 3.19 5.62
C LYS A 60 27.84 3.98 5.93
N SER A 61 27.93 4.91 6.87
CA SER A 61 26.80 5.77 7.27
C SER A 61 26.30 6.66 6.14
N ALA A 62 27.20 7.15 5.27
CA ALA A 62 26.81 7.96 4.12
C ALA A 62 26.10 7.10 3.06
N ILE A 63 26.58 5.90 2.80
CA ILE A 63 25.92 4.94 1.87
C ILE A 63 24.53 4.57 2.40
N ALA A 64 24.43 4.20 3.68
CA ALA A 64 23.17 3.88 4.31
C ALA A 64 22.17 5.05 4.25
N SER A 65 22.66 6.29 4.45
CA SER A 65 21.83 7.49 4.38
C SER A 65 21.32 7.77 2.95
N VAL A 66 22.20 7.68 1.95
CA VAL A 66 21.83 7.91 0.53
C VAL A 66 20.83 6.83 0.09
N LEU A 67 21.13 5.58 0.40
CA LEU A 67 20.27 4.45 0.01
C LEU A 67 18.91 4.50 0.74
N GLY A 68 18.91 4.85 2.03
CA GLY A 68 17.68 5.05 2.80
C GLY A 68 16.83 6.21 2.25
N THR A 69 17.46 7.33 1.87
CA THR A 69 16.76 8.45 1.23
C THR A 69 16.17 8.05 -0.11
N PHE A 70 16.93 7.33 -0.92
CA PHE A 70 16.47 6.83 -2.22
C PHE A 70 15.27 5.88 -2.08
N MET A 71 15.38 4.89 -1.19
CA MET A 71 14.28 3.94 -0.93
C MET A 71 13.04 4.63 -0.37
N SER A 72 13.20 5.59 0.53
CA SER A 72 12.09 6.40 1.04
C SER A 72 11.41 7.20 -0.08
N SER A 73 12.20 7.75 -1.00
CA SER A 73 11.67 8.46 -2.18
C SER A 73 10.89 7.54 -3.10
N LEU A 74 11.38 6.34 -3.37
CA LEU A 74 10.68 5.33 -4.18
C LEU A 74 9.34 4.93 -3.54
N ILE A 75 9.36 4.58 -2.25
CA ILE A 75 8.13 4.19 -1.52
C ILE A 75 7.13 5.34 -1.51
N SER A 76 7.58 6.58 -1.27
CA SER A 76 6.72 7.76 -1.26
C SER A 76 6.11 8.02 -2.63
N THR A 77 6.87 7.85 -3.70
CA THR A 77 6.39 8.00 -5.08
C THR A 77 5.35 6.94 -5.41
N GLN A 78 5.65 5.67 -5.09
CA GLN A 78 4.74 4.54 -5.34
C GLN A 78 3.45 4.69 -4.53
N LEU A 79 3.54 5.06 -3.25
CA LEU A 79 2.39 5.32 -2.40
C LEU A 79 1.55 6.49 -2.95
N GLY A 80 2.19 7.58 -3.36
CA GLY A 80 1.51 8.72 -3.97
C GLY A 80 0.76 8.37 -5.25
N GLN A 81 1.36 7.55 -6.12
CA GLN A 81 0.71 7.05 -7.33
C GLN A 81 -0.48 6.15 -6.98
N THR A 82 -0.32 5.24 -6.02
CA THR A 82 -1.39 4.34 -5.56
C THR A 82 -2.56 5.13 -4.98
N ILE A 83 -2.31 6.11 -4.11
CA ILE A 83 -3.34 6.99 -3.53
C ILE A 83 -4.03 7.78 -4.64
N GLY A 84 -3.26 8.30 -5.61
CA GLY A 84 -3.80 9.00 -6.77
C GLY A 84 -4.74 8.13 -7.59
N GLN A 85 -4.38 6.89 -7.87
CA GLN A 85 -5.22 5.91 -8.57
C GLN A 85 -6.47 5.56 -7.76
N LEU A 86 -6.31 5.22 -6.48
CA LEU A 86 -7.43 4.93 -5.58
C LEU A 86 -8.43 6.09 -5.51
N SER A 87 -7.97 7.34 -5.50
CA SER A 87 -8.84 8.51 -5.47
C SER A 87 -9.82 8.58 -6.64
N THR A 88 -9.51 7.92 -7.76
CA THR A 88 -10.37 7.88 -8.95
C THR A 88 -11.42 6.76 -8.92
N THR A 89 -11.26 5.77 -8.05
CA THR A 89 -12.09 4.57 -7.99
C THR A 89 -12.92 4.46 -6.71
N VAL A 90 -12.39 4.90 -5.56
CA VAL A 90 -13.11 4.85 -4.28
C VAL A 90 -14.40 5.68 -4.33
N THR A 91 -15.48 5.12 -3.83
CA THR A 91 -16.81 5.77 -3.83
C THR A 91 -17.07 6.61 -2.59
N GLY A 92 -16.28 6.41 -1.54
CA GLY A 92 -16.41 7.14 -0.27
C GLY A 92 -15.16 7.15 0.58
N SER A 93 -15.27 7.77 1.77
CA SER A 93 -14.14 7.99 2.68
C SER A 93 -13.61 6.71 3.32
N ASN A 94 -14.45 5.68 3.48
CA ASN A 94 -14.11 4.42 4.15
C ASN A 94 -14.11 3.20 3.20
N ASP A 95 -14.13 3.44 1.90
CA ASP A 95 -14.32 2.40 0.87
C ASP A 95 -13.13 1.42 0.76
N VAL A 96 -11.95 1.81 1.23
CA VAL A 96 -10.77 0.93 1.25
C VAL A 96 -10.70 -0.01 2.47
N ALA A 97 -11.76 -0.10 3.26
CA ALA A 97 -11.84 -0.91 4.48
C ALA A 97 -10.72 -0.63 5.52
N LEU A 98 -10.12 0.55 5.47
CA LEU A 98 -9.09 1.02 6.40
C LEU A 98 -9.54 2.31 7.09
N PRO A 99 -9.26 2.47 8.39
CA PRO A 99 -9.61 3.68 9.16
C PRO A 99 -8.57 4.80 8.93
N LEU A 100 -8.52 5.36 7.71
CA LEU A 100 -7.48 6.31 7.28
C LEU A 100 -7.77 7.76 7.71
N ALA A 101 -9.05 8.15 7.73
CA ALA A 101 -9.42 9.53 8.06
C ALA A 101 -9.67 9.71 9.56
N GLU A 102 -9.36 10.90 10.07
CA GLU A 102 -9.70 11.31 11.43
C GLU A 102 -10.30 12.72 11.43
N PRO A 103 -11.52 12.90 11.97
CA PRO A 103 -12.42 11.86 12.50
C PRO A 103 -13.04 11.00 11.38
N ILE A 104 -13.32 9.73 11.68
CA ILE A 104 -13.98 8.82 10.76
C ILE A 104 -15.42 9.30 10.53
N ARG A 105 -15.77 9.63 9.28
CA ARG A 105 -17.10 10.10 8.88
C ARG A 105 -17.54 9.41 7.60
N PRO A 106 -18.83 9.05 7.48
CA PRO A 106 -19.35 8.53 6.22
C PRO A 106 -19.53 9.67 5.20
N GLN A 107 -18.80 9.60 4.11
CA GLN A 107 -18.81 10.61 3.05
C GLN A 107 -18.70 9.93 1.68
N LEU A 108 -19.42 10.42 0.68
CA LEU A 108 -19.36 9.92 -0.69
C LEU A 108 -18.59 10.88 -1.60
N ILE A 109 -17.98 10.33 -2.64
CA ILE A 109 -17.35 11.06 -3.74
C ILE A 109 -18.29 11.01 -4.95
N PRO A 110 -19.10 12.06 -5.20
CA PRO A 110 -20.17 12.00 -6.19
C PRO A 110 -19.71 11.64 -7.60
N GLN A 111 -18.53 12.12 -7.98
CA GLN A 111 -17.95 11.81 -9.30
C GLN A 111 -17.70 10.30 -9.47
N ASN A 112 -17.15 9.66 -8.44
CA ASN A 112 -16.85 8.23 -8.48
C ASN A 112 -18.12 7.38 -8.33
N VAL A 113 -19.08 7.84 -7.53
CA VAL A 113 -20.41 7.20 -7.42
C VAL A 113 -21.10 7.15 -8.79
N ALA A 114 -21.05 8.26 -9.54
CA ALA A 114 -21.63 8.31 -10.90
C ALA A 114 -20.91 7.35 -11.86
N LEU A 115 -19.57 7.29 -11.81
CA LEU A 115 -18.78 6.34 -12.60
C LEU A 115 -19.05 4.89 -12.20
N TRP A 116 -19.13 4.62 -10.91
CA TRP A 116 -19.41 3.29 -10.39
C TRP A 116 -20.77 2.76 -10.86
N GLY A 117 -21.77 3.64 -10.97
CA GLY A 117 -23.11 3.29 -11.43
C GLY A 117 -23.24 3.04 -12.93
N GLN A 118 -22.26 3.42 -13.75
CA GLN A 118 -22.35 3.29 -15.20
C GLN A 118 -22.55 1.83 -15.65
N GLY A 119 -23.50 1.65 -16.58
CA GLY A 119 -23.81 0.36 -17.18
C GLY A 119 -24.62 -0.60 -16.30
N LEU A 120 -25.08 -0.18 -15.11
CA LEU A 120 -25.86 -1.06 -14.22
C LEU A 120 -27.36 -1.08 -14.55
N GLU A 121 -27.89 -0.10 -15.29
CA GLU A 121 -29.36 0.06 -15.51
C GLU A 121 -30.15 0.03 -14.19
N ILE A 122 -29.64 0.71 -13.17
CA ILE A 122 -30.21 0.87 -11.83
C ILE A 122 -30.41 2.35 -11.57
N ASP A 123 -31.49 2.71 -10.87
CA ASP A 123 -31.75 4.10 -10.48
C ASP A 123 -30.56 4.67 -9.69
N GLU A 124 -30.15 5.87 -10.04
CA GLU A 124 -29.01 6.54 -9.40
C GLU A 124 -29.22 6.77 -7.91
N THR A 125 -30.47 6.92 -7.48
CA THR A 125 -30.83 7.07 -6.08
C THR A 125 -30.59 5.78 -5.30
N GLU A 126 -30.94 4.62 -5.89
CA GLU A 126 -30.63 3.31 -5.27
C GLU A 126 -29.13 3.10 -5.12
N ILE A 127 -28.35 3.43 -6.16
CA ILE A 127 -26.89 3.33 -6.12
C ILE A 127 -26.34 4.19 -4.99
N ARG A 128 -26.76 5.45 -4.90
CA ARG A 128 -26.33 6.37 -3.83
C ARG A 128 -26.71 5.89 -2.45
N ILE A 129 -27.91 5.38 -2.26
CA ILE A 129 -28.37 4.85 -0.97
C ILE A 129 -27.53 3.62 -0.59
N TYR A 130 -27.29 2.70 -1.52
CA TYR A 130 -26.49 1.51 -1.27
C TYR A 130 -25.06 1.86 -0.82
N LEU A 131 -24.37 2.73 -1.57
CA LEU A 131 -23.01 3.17 -1.25
C LEU A 131 -22.96 3.98 0.06
N ALA A 132 -23.98 4.81 0.32
CA ALA A 132 -24.09 5.53 1.60
C ALA A 132 -24.29 4.59 2.80
N LEU A 133 -25.05 3.49 2.62
CA LEU A 133 -25.21 2.48 3.67
C LEU A 133 -23.89 1.77 3.96
N ARG A 134 -23.09 1.44 2.93
CA ARG A 134 -21.76 0.86 3.10
C ARG A 134 -20.84 1.81 3.88
N GLU A 135 -20.79 3.08 3.50
CA GLU A 135 -20.00 4.10 4.18
C GLU A 135 -20.39 4.27 5.66
N ILE A 136 -21.71 4.29 5.93
CA ILE A 136 -22.21 4.39 7.31
C ILE A 136 -21.85 3.14 8.12
N ALA A 137 -21.95 1.95 7.52
CA ALA A 137 -21.59 0.70 8.17
C ALA A 137 -20.09 0.68 8.52
N ALA A 138 -19.21 1.00 7.57
CA ALA A 138 -17.78 1.09 7.78
C ALA A 138 -17.40 2.10 8.87
N ALA A 139 -17.94 3.31 8.79
CA ALA A 139 -17.68 4.36 9.79
C ALA A 139 -18.11 3.94 11.20
N ARG A 140 -19.27 3.27 11.34
CA ARG A 140 -19.77 2.74 12.62
C ARG A 140 -18.91 1.60 13.15
N LEU A 141 -18.48 0.69 12.28
CA LEU A 141 -17.58 -0.39 12.66
C LEU A 141 -16.32 0.16 13.30
N PHE A 142 -15.61 1.03 12.61
CA PHE A 142 -14.36 1.60 13.13
C PHE A 142 -14.57 2.48 14.37
N ALA A 143 -15.67 3.19 14.48
CA ALA A 143 -15.99 3.98 15.65
C ALA A 143 -16.31 3.11 16.88
N SER A 144 -16.94 1.95 16.69
CA SER A 144 -17.33 1.04 17.78
C SER A 144 -16.25 0.03 18.16
N THR A 145 -15.23 -0.15 17.34
CA THR A 145 -14.15 -1.13 17.52
C THR A 145 -12.77 -0.48 17.42
N PRO A 146 -12.36 0.38 18.38
CA PRO A 146 -11.07 1.09 18.32
C PRO A 146 -9.85 0.15 18.20
N TRP A 147 -9.90 -1.02 18.84
CA TRP A 147 -8.85 -2.05 18.78
C TRP A 147 -8.56 -2.55 17.35
N LEU A 148 -9.51 -2.43 16.43
CA LEU A 148 -9.37 -2.91 15.04
C LEU A 148 -8.30 -2.09 14.29
N ARG A 149 -8.25 -0.77 14.52
CA ARG A 149 -7.19 0.10 13.99
C ARG A 149 -5.82 -0.38 14.47
N ASP A 150 -5.68 -0.60 15.78
CA ASP A 150 -4.42 -1.03 16.36
C ASP A 150 -4.00 -2.42 15.88
N TYR A 151 -4.96 -3.32 15.68
CA TYR A 151 -4.70 -4.65 15.13
C TYR A 151 -4.15 -4.58 13.70
N ILE A 152 -4.78 -3.79 12.82
CA ILE A 152 -4.33 -3.60 11.43
C ILE A 152 -2.91 -3.01 11.42
N ARG A 153 -2.68 -1.96 12.19
CA ARG A 153 -1.36 -1.30 12.31
C ARG A 153 -0.29 -2.27 12.81
N HIS A 154 -0.60 -3.05 13.83
CA HIS A 154 0.33 -4.04 14.37
C HIS A 154 0.68 -5.12 13.34
N SER A 155 -0.30 -5.60 12.59
CA SER A 155 -0.08 -6.59 11.53
C SER A 155 0.81 -6.03 10.42
N ILE A 156 0.58 -4.78 9.98
CA ILE A 156 1.42 -4.10 8.99
C ILE A 156 2.83 -3.87 9.53
N ALA A 157 2.96 -3.46 10.80
CA ALA A 157 4.28 -3.31 11.44
C ALA A 157 5.04 -4.64 11.56
N THR A 158 4.33 -5.74 11.79
CA THR A 158 4.93 -7.08 11.83
C THR A 158 5.41 -7.50 10.45
N TYR A 159 4.62 -7.22 9.40
CA TYR A 159 5.04 -7.42 8.01
C TYR A 159 6.31 -6.62 7.70
N GLY A 160 6.34 -5.33 8.03
CA GLY A 160 7.51 -4.45 7.82
C GLY A 160 8.77 -4.95 8.53
N LYS A 161 8.67 -5.43 9.76
CA LYS A 161 9.81 -6.01 10.50
C LYS A 161 10.34 -7.32 9.89
N GLY A 162 9.52 -8.02 9.14
CA GLY A 162 9.91 -9.23 8.41
C GLY A 162 10.74 -8.99 7.15
N ILE A 163 10.80 -7.75 6.66
CA ILE A 163 11.52 -7.41 5.42
C ILE A 163 13.00 -7.79 5.57
N ARG A 164 13.51 -8.52 4.59
CA ARG A 164 14.93 -8.87 4.44
C ARG A 164 15.39 -8.48 3.05
N VAL A 165 16.63 -8.06 2.94
CA VAL A 165 17.27 -7.74 1.68
C VAL A 165 18.40 -8.74 1.48
N ASP A 166 18.31 -9.57 0.44
CA ASP A 166 19.36 -10.51 0.04
C ASP A 166 20.20 -9.91 -1.08
N ILE A 167 21.45 -9.52 -0.72
CA ILE A 167 22.36 -8.95 -1.71
C ILE A 167 22.76 -9.97 -2.75
N SER A 168 22.93 -11.24 -2.37
CA SER A 168 23.39 -12.25 -3.31
C SER A 168 22.37 -12.44 -4.43
N ALA A 169 21.08 -12.51 -4.05
CA ALA A 169 19.98 -12.54 -5.00
C ALA A 169 19.90 -11.27 -5.84
N MET A 170 20.04 -10.09 -5.20
CA MET A 170 20.03 -8.79 -5.89
C MET A 170 21.20 -8.65 -6.88
N THR A 171 22.41 -9.07 -6.48
CA THR A 171 23.58 -9.01 -7.34
C THR A 171 23.43 -9.94 -8.53
N GLN A 172 22.92 -11.13 -8.32
CA GLN A 172 22.70 -12.10 -9.39
C GLN A 172 21.63 -11.62 -10.38
N GLN A 173 20.52 -11.05 -9.88
CA GLN A 173 19.49 -10.44 -10.73
C GLN A 173 20.04 -9.25 -11.53
N ALA A 174 20.88 -8.42 -10.92
CA ALA A 174 21.51 -7.30 -11.60
C ALA A 174 22.49 -7.78 -12.69
N GLU A 175 23.33 -8.79 -12.41
CA GLU A 175 24.25 -9.39 -13.37
C GLU A 175 23.48 -10.04 -14.55
N ASP A 176 22.41 -10.75 -14.28
CA ASP A 176 21.55 -11.34 -15.29
C ASP A 176 20.90 -10.26 -16.18
N ALA A 177 20.40 -9.19 -15.58
CA ALA A 177 19.79 -8.08 -16.30
C ALA A 177 20.80 -7.27 -17.14
N ILE A 178 22.02 -7.10 -16.65
CA ILE A 178 23.11 -6.48 -17.43
C ILE A 178 23.51 -7.39 -18.60
N SER A 179 23.61 -8.68 -18.36
CA SER A 179 24.00 -9.65 -19.39
C SER A 179 22.94 -9.82 -20.48
N SER A 180 21.66 -9.70 -20.13
CA SER A 180 20.52 -9.71 -21.07
C SER A 180 20.31 -8.38 -21.80
N GLY A 181 21.00 -7.29 -21.36
CA GLY A 181 20.84 -5.95 -21.92
C GLY A 181 19.60 -5.21 -21.43
N GLU A 182 18.88 -5.74 -20.44
CA GLU A 182 17.74 -5.09 -19.81
C GLU A 182 18.14 -3.97 -18.87
N LEU A 183 19.36 -4.04 -18.30
CA LEU A 183 19.93 -3.04 -17.42
C LEU A 183 21.22 -2.50 -18.03
N ASP A 184 21.27 -1.18 -18.31
CA ASP A 184 22.49 -0.46 -18.67
C ASP A 184 23.03 0.28 -17.43
N PRO A 185 24.17 -0.18 -16.84
CA PRO A 185 24.74 0.45 -15.65
C PRO A 185 25.24 1.88 -15.88
N SER A 186 25.45 2.27 -17.15
CA SER A 186 25.88 3.62 -17.51
C SER A 186 24.72 4.60 -17.68
N ASN A 187 23.48 4.11 -17.69
CA ASN A 187 22.26 4.91 -17.84
C ASN A 187 21.48 5.01 -16.52
N PRO A 188 21.45 6.18 -15.84
CA PRO A 188 20.71 6.35 -14.59
C PRO A 188 19.20 6.10 -14.71
N GLU A 189 18.60 6.35 -15.89
CA GLU A 189 17.17 6.08 -16.12
C GLU A 189 16.89 4.58 -16.15
N SER A 190 17.76 3.79 -16.79
CA SER A 190 17.68 2.33 -16.81
C SER A 190 17.77 1.74 -15.40
N MET A 191 18.70 2.24 -14.58
CA MET A 191 18.84 1.87 -13.17
C MET A 191 17.56 2.18 -12.36
N THR A 192 17.01 3.39 -12.56
CA THR A 192 15.78 3.81 -11.88
C THR A 192 14.59 2.95 -12.31
N LEU A 193 14.49 2.62 -13.59
CA LEU A 193 13.43 1.77 -14.14
C LEU A 193 13.52 0.33 -13.60
N ALA A 194 14.72 -0.23 -13.54
CA ALA A 194 14.97 -1.56 -12.99
C ALA A 194 14.58 -1.65 -11.51
N LEU A 195 14.97 -0.65 -10.72
CA LEU A 195 14.63 -0.55 -9.29
C LEU A 195 13.12 -0.36 -9.07
N SER A 196 12.45 0.45 -9.90
CA SER A 196 11.01 0.69 -9.82
C SER A 196 10.16 -0.44 -10.41
N GLY A 197 10.71 -1.21 -11.34
CA GLY A 197 10.07 -2.36 -12.00
C GLY A 197 10.00 -3.64 -11.15
N GLY A 198 10.46 -3.59 -9.90
CA GLY A 198 10.42 -4.75 -8.98
C GLY A 198 11.52 -5.77 -9.21
N MET A 199 12.58 -5.42 -9.95
CA MET A 199 13.75 -6.28 -10.17
C MET A 199 14.45 -6.67 -8.86
N PHE A 200 14.19 -5.91 -7.77
CA PHE A 200 14.75 -6.15 -6.45
C PHE A 200 13.63 -6.37 -5.42
N THR A 201 12.74 -7.32 -5.68
CA THR A 201 11.72 -7.70 -4.71
C THR A 201 12.36 -8.56 -3.61
N PRO A 202 12.26 -8.15 -2.33
CA PRO A 202 12.72 -8.98 -1.23
C PRO A 202 11.98 -10.34 -1.21
N GLU A 203 12.67 -11.40 -0.89
CA GLU A 203 12.02 -12.70 -0.65
C GLU A 203 11.07 -12.59 0.54
N GLU A 204 9.84 -13.03 0.34
CA GLU A 204 8.84 -13.04 1.40
C GLU A 204 9.17 -14.07 2.47
N THR A 205 9.44 -13.62 3.68
CA THR A 205 9.71 -14.49 4.81
C THR A 205 8.42 -15.18 5.32
N PRO A 206 8.51 -16.35 5.99
CA PRO A 206 7.35 -16.99 6.60
C PRO A 206 6.59 -16.07 7.57
N ALA A 207 7.29 -15.20 8.30
CA ALA A 207 6.68 -14.22 9.21
C ALA A 207 5.91 -13.14 8.44
N GLN A 208 6.41 -12.71 7.28
CA GLN A 208 5.68 -11.77 6.41
C GLN A 208 4.42 -12.39 5.84
N ARG A 209 4.51 -13.64 5.38
CA ARG A 209 3.34 -14.37 4.86
C ARG A 209 2.26 -14.50 5.91
N GLU A 210 2.61 -14.90 7.14
CA GLU A 210 1.67 -14.98 8.27
C GLU A 210 1.04 -13.61 8.58
N ALA A 211 1.84 -12.53 8.55
CA ALA A 211 1.32 -11.18 8.77
C ALA A 211 0.39 -10.73 7.64
N LEU A 212 0.70 -11.03 6.39
CA LEU A 212 -0.13 -10.74 5.23
C LEU A 212 -1.47 -11.50 5.29
N GLU A 213 -1.44 -12.80 5.59
CA GLU A 213 -2.65 -13.61 5.79
C GLU A 213 -3.57 -13.02 6.89
N LYS A 214 -2.99 -12.48 7.96
CA LYS A 214 -3.76 -11.79 9.02
C LYS A 214 -4.40 -10.50 8.52
N ILE A 215 -3.67 -9.72 7.70
CA ILE A 215 -4.19 -8.48 7.10
C ILE A 215 -5.33 -8.82 6.14
N GLU A 216 -5.13 -9.76 5.22
CA GLU A 216 -6.15 -10.20 4.26
C GLU A 216 -7.40 -10.73 4.98
N THR A 217 -7.21 -11.55 6.01
CA THR A 217 -8.32 -12.09 6.80
C THR A 217 -9.13 -10.99 7.46
N VAL A 218 -8.49 -10.01 8.10
CA VAL A 218 -9.21 -8.93 8.78
C VAL A 218 -9.92 -8.03 7.79
N LEU A 219 -9.34 -7.74 6.64
CA LEU A 219 -9.99 -6.95 5.59
C LEU A 219 -11.21 -7.68 5.03
N ALA A 220 -11.11 -8.99 4.77
CA ALA A 220 -12.22 -9.81 4.33
C ALA A 220 -13.37 -9.86 5.38
N LEU A 221 -13.03 -9.92 6.67
CA LEU A 221 -14.01 -9.88 7.75
C LEU A 221 -14.71 -8.51 7.85
N ILE A 222 -13.98 -7.41 7.66
CA ILE A 222 -14.54 -6.06 7.61
C ILE A 222 -15.53 -5.95 6.47
N GLU A 223 -15.14 -6.34 5.26
CA GLU A 223 -16.00 -6.32 4.08
C GLU A 223 -17.24 -7.22 4.24
N GLY A 224 -17.06 -8.43 4.74
CA GLY A 224 -18.17 -9.35 5.00
C GLY A 224 -19.15 -8.80 6.04
N TRP A 225 -18.66 -8.14 7.09
CA TRP A 225 -19.49 -7.49 8.09
C TRP A 225 -20.28 -6.31 7.50
N ILE A 226 -19.61 -5.44 6.72
CA ILE A 226 -20.24 -4.31 6.02
C ILE A 226 -21.38 -4.84 5.11
N ASP A 227 -21.08 -5.84 4.28
CA ASP A 227 -22.04 -6.44 3.36
C ASP A 227 -23.26 -7.03 4.09
N ALA A 228 -23.06 -7.73 5.19
CA ALA A 228 -24.11 -8.30 6.01
C ALA A 228 -25.02 -7.21 6.61
N ILE A 229 -24.44 -6.16 7.19
CA ILE A 229 -25.21 -5.06 7.79
C ILE A 229 -26.00 -4.29 6.71
N VAL A 230 -25.36 -3.99 5.57
CA VAL A 230 -26.03 -3.33 4.44
C VAL A 230 -27.17 -4.18 3.89
N THR A 231 -26.96 -5.49 3.77
CA THR A 231 -28.01 -6.42 3.31
C THR A 231 -29.21 -6.39 4.24
N ILE A 232 -29.01 -6.42 5.55
CA ILE A 232 -30.11 -6.35 6.54
C ILE A 232 -30.83 -4.99 6.45
N ALA A 233 -30.07 -3.88 6.37
CA ALA A 233 -30.63 -2.54 6.35
C ALA A 233 -31.39 -2.21 5.06
N ALA A 234 -30.97 -2.80 3.94
CA ALA A 234 -31.51 -2.52 2.60
C ALA A 234 -32.61 -3.48 2.14
N LYS A 235 -32.80 -4.61 2.81
CA LYS A 235 -33.58 -5.79 2.38
C LYS A 235 -34.91 -5.44 1.66
N ASP A 236 -35.71 -4.57 2.24
CA ASP A 236 -37.04 -4.22 1.71
C ASP A 236 -37.10 -2.82 1.09
N ARG A 237 -35.94 -2.18 0.90
CA ARG A 237 -35.81 -0.78 0.50
C ARG A 237 -35.10 -0.59 -0.83
N LEU A 238 -34.28 -1.53 -1.24
CA LEU A 238 -33.52 -1.48 -2.48
C LEU A 238 -33.85 -2.67 -3.37
N PRO A 239 -34.74 -2.51 -4.37
CA PRO A 239 -35.13 -3.58 -5.31
C PRO A 239 -33.92 -4.18 -6.04
N SER A 240 -32.90 -3.38 -6.34
CA SER A 240 -31.69 -3.79 -7.09
C SER A 240 -30.54 -4.29 -6.21
N LEU A 241 -30.78 -4.55 -4.90
CA LEU A 241 -29.75 -4.91 -3.93
C LEU A 241 -28.83 -6.05 -4.41
N VAL A 242 -29.40 -7.10 -5.02
CA VAL A 242 -28.63 -8.27 -5.50
C VAL A 242 -27.61 -7.86 -6.56
N LYS A 243 -28.05 -7.08 -7.56
CA LYS A 243 -27.16 -6.59 -8.64
C LYS A 243 -26.06 -5.66 -8.09
N LEU A 244 -26.39 -4.81 -7.11
CA LEU A 244 -25.45 -3.89 -6.48
C LEU A 244 -24.35 -4.66 -5.71
N ARG A 245 -24.72 -5.71 -4.99
CA ARG A 245 -23.79 -6.61 -4.28
C ARG A 245 -22.87 -7.38 -5.25
N GLU A 246 -23.43 -7.92 -6.34
CA GLU A 246 -22.63 -8.62 -7.36
C GLU A 246 -21.57 -7.72 -7.99
N LYS A 247 -21.85 -6.42 -8.16
CA LYS A 247 -20.86 -5.49 -8.69
C LYS A 247 -19.69 -5.28 -7.72
N ILE A 248 -19.94 -5.15 -6.42
CA ILE A 248 -18.89 -5.06 -5.41
C ILE A 248 -18.03 -6.32 -5.44
N GLY A 249 -18.64 -7.52 -5.43
CA GLY A 249 -17.91 -8.79 -5.46
C GLY A 249 -16.97 -8.94 -6.67
N ARG A 250 -17.33 -8.36 -7.82
CA ARG A 250 -16.47 -8.36 -9.03
C ARG A 250 -15.33 -7.34 -8.98
N ALA A 251 -15.45 -6.30 -8.18
CA ALA A 251 -14.39 -5.30 -8.03
C ALA A 251 -13.27 -5.75 -7.09
N HIS A 252 -13.48 -6.84 -6.32
CA HIS A 252 -12.53 -7.36 -5.33
C HIS A 252 -11.90 -8.70 -5.76
N VAL A 253 -12.11 -9.15 -6.99
CA VAL A 253 -11.47 -10.30 -7.64
C VAL A 253 -10.52 -9.80 -8.74
#